data_d44ea41316c198d8b6d500a3cc61282a
#
_entry.id   d44ea41316c198d8b6d500a3cc61282a
#
_cell.length_a   1.000
_cell.length_b   1.000
_cell.length_c   1.000
_cell.angle_alpha   90.00
_cell.angle_beta   90.00
_cell.angle_gamma   90.00
#
_symmetry.space_group_name_H-M   'P 1'
#
loop_
_entity.id
_entity.type
_entity.pdbx_description
1 polymer ?
#
loop_
_entity_poly.entity_id
_entity_poly.type
_entity_poly.pdbx_seq_one_letter_code
_entity_poly.pdbx_strand_id
1 'polypeptide(L)'
;MSLMDTLKRWFAGQGATPSTTPQQGRDRPERHEGPERHERPKPPSPTVSAAATAPRGATTVNDIKIHPAVDNGVRAGSDSFNGSTLHCRCTDRTVEVTVKAPCAHNHVCGCTKCWKPDGALFSMVTVVPRDSLSVTANEDKLEVVDASAAIQRHACKQCGVHMFGRIESTAHPFHGLDFIHTELSDDPGWAAPEFAAFVSSIIESGANPDNMSKVRGRLKELGLEPYDCLSPPLMDAIAIHTAKAKGVL
;
A
#
# COMPACT_ATOMS: atom_id res chain seq x y z
N MET A 1 -15.71 -8.36 -18.78
CA MET A 1 -16.24 -8.35 -17.40
C MET A 1 -15.26 -7.55 -16.57
N SER A 2 -15.68 -6.41 -16.02
CA SER A 2 -14.78 -5.52 -15.26
C SER A 2 -14.29 -6.23 -13.98
N LEU A 3 -13.05 -5.99 -13.56
CA LEU A 3 -12.53 -6.48 -12.26
C LEU A 3 -13.39 -5.96 -11.09
N MET A 4 -14.00 -4.77 -11.26
CA MET A 4 -15.04 -4.26 -10.35
C MET A 4 -16.26 -5.20 -10.29
N ASP A 5 -16.62 -5.86 -11.39
CA ASP A 5 -17.70 -6.86 -11.37
C ASP A 5 -17.22 -8.17 -10.73
N THR A 6 -15.94 -8.50 -10.86
CA THR A 6 -15.32 -9.64 -10.19
C THR A 6 -15.20 -9.38 -8.69
N LEU A 7 -14.76 -8.20 -8.28
CA LEU A 7 -14.75 -7.79 -6.86
C LEU A 7 -16.17 -7.72 -6.29
N LYS A 8 -17.14 -7.15 -7.02
CA LYS A 8 -18.56 -7.14 -6.62
C LYS A 8 -19.14 -8.54 -6.51
N ARG A 9 -18.82 -9.47 -7.42
CA ARG A 9 -19.22 -10.87 -7.35
C ARG A 9 -18.56 -11.59 -6.17
N TRP A 10 -17.30 -11.31 -5.92
CA TRP A 10 -16.56 -11.91 -4.80
C TRP A 10 -17.14 -11.45 -3.46
N PHE A 11 -17.48 -10.18 -3.31
CA PHE A 11 -18.18 -9.66 -2.12
C PHE A 11 -19.64 -10.14 -2.03
N ALA A 12 -20.31 -10.45 -3.16
CA ALA A 12 -21.69 -10.93 -3.18
C ALA A 12 -21.82 -12.47 -3.00
N GLY A 13 -20.75 -13.24 -3.24
CA GLY A 13 -20.80 -14.71 -3.31
C GLY A 13 -20.54 -15.46 -2.01
N GLN A 14 -20.20 -14.79 -0.90
CA GLN A 14 -20.03 -15.44 0.41
C GLN A 14 -21.34 -15.37 1.21
N GLY A 15 -22.34 -16.14 0.75
CA GLY A 15 -23.57 -16.38 1.49
C GLY A 15 -23.30 -17.15 2.81
N ALA A 16 -23.62 -16.51 3.94
CA ALA A 16 -23.49 -17.05 5.26
C ALA A 16 -24.41 -18.26 5.48
N THR A 17 -23.89 -19.35 6.01
CA THR A 17 -24.67 -20.32 6.77
C THR A 17 -24.90 -19.78 8.19
N PRO A 18 -26.12 -19.78 8.73
CA PRO A 18 -26.37 -19.28 10.06
C PRO A 18 -25.91 -20.29 11.10
N SER A 19 -24.97 -19.93 11.95
CA SER A 19 -24.71 -20.63 13.21
C SER A 19 -25.39 -19.88 14.34
N THR A 20 -26.45 -20.48 14.82
CA THR A 20 -27.16 -20.15 16.08
C THR A 20 -26.31 -20.56 17.25
N THR A 21 -26.06 -19.66 18.21
CA THR A 21 -25.89 -20.00 19.63
C THR A 21 -25.86 -18.79 20.56
N PRO A 22 -26.23 -18.92 21.83
CA PRO A 22 -27.04 -17.96 22.55
C PRO A 22 -26.24 -16.96 23.39
N GLN A 23 -26.93 -15.87 23.70
CA GLN A 23 -26.54 -14.87 24.68
C GLN A 23 -26.32 -15.49 26.08
N GLN A 24 -25.22 -15.10 26.72
CA GLN A 24 -25.16 -14.99 28.17
C GLN A 24 -24.51 -13.66 28.53
N GLY A 25 -25.30 -12.85 29.20
CA GLY A 25 -24.81 -11.62 29.83
C GLY A 25 -23.98 -11.94 31.05
N ARG A 26 -23.10 -11.01 31.39
CA ARG A 26 -22.85 -10.62 32.79
C ARG A 26 -21.78 -9.56 32.92
N ASP A 27 -22.21 -8.54 33.65
CA ASP A 27 -21.49 -7.88 34.75
C ASP A 27 -20.17 -7.17 34.47
N ARG A 28 -20.28 -5.87 34.60
CA ARG A 28 -19.25 -4.84 34.69
C ARG A 28 -18.60 -4.93 36.09
N PRO A 29 -17.29 -5.11 36.23
CA PRO A 29 -16.61 -4.85 37.51
C PRO A 29 -16.23 -3.40 37.67
N GLU A 30 -16.29 -2.94 38.90
CA GLU A 30 -16.04 -1.61 39.41
C GLU A 30 -14.58 -1.17 39.23
N ARG A 31 -14.46 0.14 39.17
CA ARG A 31 -13.21 0.89 39.02
C ARG A 31 -12.45 0.88 40.36
N HIS A 32 -11.29 0.18 40.43
CA HIS A 32 -10.34 0.33 41.52
C HIS A 32 -9.40 1.50 41.23
N GLU A 33 -9.39 2.46 42.15
CA GLU A 33 -8.39 3.53 42.20
C GLU A 33 -7.00 2.93 42.48
N GLY A 34 -6.05 3.20 41.60
CA GLY A 34 -4.63 2.80 41.76
C GLY A 34 -3.83 3.90 42.44
N PRO A 35 -2.71 3.57 43.09
CA PRO A 35 -1.95 4.45 43.96
C PRO A 35 -1.16 5.54 43.20
N GLU A 36 -0.97 6.64 43.90
CA GLU A 36 -0.27 7.85 43.48
C GLU A 36 1.11 7.57 42.87
N ARG A 37 1.33 8.19 41.74
CA ARG A 37 2.59 8.12 40.98
C ARG A 37 3.57 9.15 41.53
N HIS A 38 4.62 8.68 42.24
CA HIS A 38 5.78 9.50 42.64
C HIS A 38 6.47 10.07 41.39
N GLU A 39 6.59 11.41 41.37
CA GLU A 39 7.34 12.14 40.36
C GLU A 39 8.82 11.78 40.40
N ARG A 40 9.37 11.33 39.28
CA ARG A 40 10.83 11.23 39.07
C ARG A 40 11.40 12.61 38.73
N PRO A 41 12.57 12.97 39.25
CA PRO A 41 13.23 14.22 38.89
C PRO A 41 13.61 14.23 37.40
N LYS A 42 13.29 15.35 36.73
CA LYS A 42 13.56 15.62 35.33
C LYS A 42 15.07 15.75 35.08
N PRO A 43 15.65 15.03 34.08
CA PRO A 43 17.08 15.22 33.75
C PRO A 43 17.30 16.61 33.13
N PRO A 44 18.51 17.20 33.29
CA PRO A 44 18.81 18.52 32.75
C PRO A 44 18.79 18.50 31.21
N SER A 45 18.20 19.54 30.63
CA SER A 45 18.14 19.74 29.20
C SER A 45 19.53 19.93 28.59
N PRO A 46 19.87 19.26 27.48
CA PRO A 46 21.12 19.54 26.78
C PRO A 46 21.07 20.93 26.14
N THR A 47 22.08 21.73 26.39
CA THR A 47 22.33 23.03 25.77
C THR A 47 22.67 22.77 24.29
N VAL A 48 21.71 23.00 23.39
CA VAL A 48 21.96 22.94 21.94
C VAL A 48 22.65 24.23 21.51
N SER A 49 23.91 24.10 21.12
CA SER A 49 24.65 25.15 20.44
C SER A 49 23.95 25.47 19.11
N ALA A 50 23.55 26.73 18.94
CA ALA A 50 22.93 27.22 17.71
C ALA A 50 24.00 27.27 16.61
N ALA A 51 24.10 26.21 15.83
CA ALA A 51 24.77 26.25 14.52
C ALA A 51 23.85 27.02 13.54
N ALA A 52 24.35 28.11 13.01
CA ALA A 52 23.66 28.95 12.02
C ALA A 52 23.26 28.11 10.81
N THR A 53 21.96 27.86 10.65
CA THR A 53 21.40 27.17 9.51
C THR A 53 21.38 28.14 8.32
N ALA A 54 22.19 27.86 7.29
CA ALA A 54 22.07 28.57 6.01
C ALA A 54 20.61 28.45 5.49
N PRO A 55 20.06 29.48 4.81
CA PRO A 55 18.70 29.42 4.29
C PRO A 55 18.61 28.30 3.25
N ARG A 56 17.87 27.24 3.59
CA ARG A 56 17.48 26.22 2.60
C ARG A 56 16.59 26.91 1.58
N GLY A 57 17.01 26.89 0.31
CA GLY A 57 16.21 27.41 -0.79
C GLY A 57 14.78 26.85 -0.71
N ALA A 58 13.78 27.71 -0.93
CA ALA A 58 12.38 27.30 -0.87
C ALA A 58 12.12 26.28 -1.97
N THR A 59 11.92 25.00 -1.60
CA THR A 59 11.51 23.93 -2.51
C THR A 59 10.16 24.33 -3.13
N THR A 60 10.08 24.39 -4.46
CA THR A 60 8.82 24.64 -5.17
C THR A 60 7.99 23.36 -5.23
N VAL A 61 6.70 23.45 -5.57
CA VAL A 61 5.83 22.26 -5.70
C VAL A 61 6.36 21.31 -6.77
N ASN A 62 6.91 21.85 -7.86
CA ASN A 62 7.47 21.06 -8.97
C ASN A 62 8.77 20.32 -8.60
N ASP A 63 9.45 20.71 -7.52
CA ASP A 63 10.65 20.02 -7.04
C ASP A 63 10.32 18.76 -6.24
N ILE A 64 9.03 18.55 -5.88
CA ILE A 64 8.58 17.37 -5.15
C ILE A 64 8.48 16.19 -6.11
N LYS A 65 9.33 15.19 -5.88
CA LYS A 65 9.32 13.92 -6.63
C LYS A 65 8.39 12.92 -5.97
N ILE A 66 7.31 12.59 -6.65
CA ILE A 66 6.32 11.61 -6.19
C ILE A 66 6.81 10.20 -6.55
N HIS A 67 6.95 9.95 -7.86
CA HIS A 67 7.40 8.68 -8.40
C HIS A 67 7.79 8.87 -9.89
N PRO A 68 8.88 8.26 -10.38
CA PRO A 68 9.35 8.47 -11.76
C PRO A 68 8.30 8.26 -12.86
N ALA A 69 7.39 7.31 -12.64
CA ALA A 69 6.34 7.00 -13.62
C ALA A 69 5.23 8.06 -13.72
N VAL A 70 5.08 8.96 -12.73
CA VAL A 70 4.03 9.99 -12.71
C VAL A 70 4.54 11.42 -12.62
N ASP A 71 5.82 11.65 -12.30
CA ASP A 71 6.38 13.00 -12.11
C ASP A 71 6.22 13.91 -13.33
N ASN A 72 6.19 13.32 -14.53
CA ASN A 72 5.99 14.01 -15.80
C ASN A 72 4.52 13.95 -16.30
N GLY A 73 3.58 13.65 -15.40
CA GLY A 73 2.17 13.48 -15.72
C GLY A 73 1.74 12.00 -15.70
N VAL A 74 0.50 11.77 -15.31
CA VAL A 74 -0.12 10.44 -15.34
C VAL A 74 -0.46 10.07 -16.77
N ARG A 75 -0.02 8.89 -17.22
CA ARG A 75 -0.33 8.36 -18.55
C ARG A 75 -1.57 7.47 -18.46
N ALA A 76 -2.47 7.62 -19.44
CA ALA A 76 -3.60 6.71 -19.59
C ALA A 76 -3.10 5.32 -19.96
N GLY A 77 -3.73 4.29 -19.38
CA GLY A 77 -3.56 2.91 -19.78
C GLY A 77 -4.39 2.56 -21.01
N SER A 78 -4.46 1.28 -21.34
CA SER A 78 -5.28 0.75 -22.44
C SER A 78 -6.38 -0.16 -21.89
N ASP A 79 -7.62 0.07 -22.28
CA ASP A 79 -8.78 -0.73 -21.86
C ASP A 79 -8.69 -2.19 -22.37
N SER A 80 -7.93 -2.44 -23.43
CA SER A 80 -7.69 -3.77 -23.97
C SER A 80 -6.48 -4.47 -23.34
N PHE A 81 -5.75 -3.80 -22.43
CA PHE A 81 -4.55 -4.39 -21.81
C PHE A 81 -4.91 -5.49 -20.84
N ASN A 82 -4.31 -6.66 -21.01
CA ASN A 82 -4.63 -7.86 -20.24
C ASN A 82 -3.39 -8.42 -19.51
N GLY A 83 -2.56 -7.54 -19.01
CA GLY A 83 -1.37 -7.91 -18.25
C GLY A 83 -0.13 -8.07 -19.11
N SER A 84 1.01 -8.22 -18.46
CA SER A 84 2.33 -8.35 -19.04
C SER A 84 3.29 -9.01 -18.06
N THR A 85 4.60 -9.02 -18.38
CA THR A 85 5.65 -9.54 -17.52
C THR A 85 6.33 -8.41 -16.77
N LEU A 86 6.51 -8.63 -15.46
CA LEU A 86 7.26 -7.78 -14.54
C LEU A 86 8.67 -8.33 -14.39
N HIS A 87 9.66 -7.45 -14.31
CA HIS A 87 11.07 -7.81 -14.20
C HIS A 87 11.71 -7.21 -12.95
N CYS A 88 12.51 -7.99 -12.22
CA CYS A 88 13.35 -7.40 -11.19
C CYS A 88 14.50 -6.60 -11.84
N ARG A 89 15.24 -5.83 -11.05
CA ARG A 89 16.29 -4.94 -11.55
C ARG A 89 17.68 -5.58 -11.67
N CYS A 90 17.77 -6.91 -11.59
CA CYS A 90 19.02 -7.61 -11.82
C CYS A 90 19.35 -7.64 -13.32
N THR A 91 20.62 -7.47 -13.66
CA THR A 91 21.14 -7.59 -15.03
C THR A 91 21.39 -9.04 -15.43
N ASP A 92 21.48 -9.95 -14.44
CA ASP A 92 21.67 -11.39 -14.63
C ASP A 92 20.61 -12.16 -13.86
N ARG A 93 20.13 -13.25 -14.46
CA ARG A 93 19.08 -14.11 -13.87
C ARG A 93 17.91 -13.26 -13.34
N THR A 94 17.34 -12.42 -14.19
CA THR A 94 16.20 -11.56 -13.85
C THR A 94 15.01 -12.41 -13.39
N VAL A 95 14.44 -12.09 -12.23
CA VAL A 95 13.17 -12.69 -11.81
C VAL A 95 12.07 -12.14 -12.71
N GLU A 96 11.27 -13.02 -13.28
CA GLU A 96 10.13 -12.65 -14.13
C GLU A 96 8.83 -13.13 -13.49
N VAL A 97 7.85 -12.24 -13.46
CA VAL A 97 6.50 -12.52 -12.97
C VAL A 97 5.52 -12.13 -14.06
N THR A 98 4.86 -13.10 -14.65
CA THR A 98 3.86 -12.88 -15.69
C THR A 98 2.47 -12.75 -15.08
N VAL A 99 1.75 -11.70 -15.50
CA VAL A 99 0.37 -11.41 -15.14
C VAL A 99 -0.48 -11.54 -16.41
N LYS A 100 -1.60 -12.26 -16.32
CA LYS A 100 -2.55 -12.51 -17.43
C LYS A 100 -3.95 -12.01 -17.07
N ALA A 101 -4.04 -10.77 -16.60
CA ALA A 101 -5.29 -10.10 -16.28
C ALA A 101 -5.10 -8.57 -16.29
N PRO A 102 -6.18 -7.80 -16.49
CA PRO A 102 -6.13 -6.38 -16.22
C PRO A 102 -5.91 -6.14 -14.72
N CYS A 103 -5.27 -5.04 -14.38
CA CYS A 103 -5.12 -4.60 -13.01
C CYS A 103 -6.26 -3.67 -12.56
N ALA A 104 -6.42 -3.48 -11.25
CA ALA A 104 -7.40 -2.57 -10.68
C ALA A 104 -6.84 -1.78 -9.50
N HIS A 105 -7.49 -0.63 -9.22
CA HIS A 105 -7.12 0.22 -8.09
C HIS A 105 -5.64 0.61 -8.08
N ASN A 106 -5.08 0.89 -9.27
CA ASN A 106 -3.72 1.40 -9.35
C ASN A 106 -3.62 2.72 -8.60
N HIS A 107 -2.60 2.88 -7.77
CA HIS A 107 -2.43 4.06 -6.94
C HIS A 107 -0.97 4.27 -6.55
N VAL A 108 -0.60 5.48 -6.17
CA VAL A 108 0.66 5.73 -5.51
C VAL A 108 0.50 5.55 -3.99
N CYS A 109 1.41 4.81 -3.36
CA CYS A 109 1.32 4.41 -1.96
C CYS A 109 2.50 4.95 -1.14
N GLY A 110 2.21 5.74 -0.11
CA GLY A 110 3.20 6.31 0.80
C GLY A 110 3.63 5.38 1.95
N CYS A 111 3.00 4.20 2.12
CA CYS A 111 3.27 3.35 3.27
C CYS A 111 4.74 2.89 3.34
N THR A 112 5.21 2.58 4.57
CA THR A 112 6.60 2.18 4.82
C THR A 112 6.93 0.76 4.37
N LYS A 113 5.93 -0.04 4.03
CA LYS A 113 6.07 -1.46 3.68
C LYS A 113 6.21 -1.73 2.18
N CYS A 114 5.78 -0.80 1.33
CA CYS A 114 5.89 -0.94 -0.12
C CYS A 114 7.29 -0.57 -0.59
N TRP A 115 7.83 -1.37 -1.52
CA TRP A 115 9.05 -1.02 -2.20
C TRP A 115 8.88 0.28 -2.98
N LYS A 116 9.92 1.10 -3.01
CA LYS A 116 9.95 2.37 -3.76
C LYS A 116 11.22 2.42 -4.60
N PRO A 117 11.15 2.91 -5.84
CA PRO A 117 12.37 3.19 -6.60
C PRO A 117 13.18 4.31 -5.93
N ASP A 118 14.49 4.36 -6.23
CA ASP A 118 15.41 5.33 -5.65
C ASP A 118 14.91 6.78 -5.87
N GLY A 119 14.88 7.54 -4.80
CA GLY A 119 14.44 8.93 -4.79
C GLY A 119 12.93 9.15 -4.85
N ALA A 120 12.11 8.10 -4.96
CA ALA A 120 10.65 8.21 -4.92
C ALA A 120 10.13 8.33 -3.48
N LEU A 121 9.16 9.21 -3.25
CA LEU A 121 8.43 9.30 -1.98
C LEU A 121 7.34 8.22 -1.86
N PHE A 122 6.83 7.79 -2.99
CA PHE A 122 5.73 6.82 -3.09
C PHE A 122 6.17 5.60 -3.92
N SER A 123 5.51 4.48 -3.69
CA SER A 123 5.52 3.31 -4.55
C SER A 123 4.32 3.38 -5.50
N MET A 124 4.33 2.68 -6.62
CA MET A 124 3.13 2.47 -7.44
C MET A 124 2.61 1.06 -7.19
N VAL A 125 1.35 0.91 -6.80
CA VAL A 125 0.76 -0.37 -6.41
C VAL A 125 -0.60 -0.56 -7.08
N THR A 126 -0.80 -1.75 -7.61
CA THR A 126 -2.10 -2.18 -8.14
C THR A 126 -2.41 -3.60 -7.70
N VAL A 127 -3.64 -4.07 -7.90
CA VAL A 127 -4.04 -5.44 -7.60
C VAL A 127 -4.43 -6.19 -8.85
N VAL A 128 -4.15 -7.50 -8.84
CA VAL A 128 -4.56 -8.45 -9.88
C VAL A 128 -5.12 -9.71 -9.21
N PRO A 129 -5.97 -10.50 -9.90
CA PRO A 129 -6.37 -11.80 -9.38
C PRO A 129 -5.16 -12.71 -9.16
N ARG A 130 -5.12 -13.39 -8.01
CA ARG A 130 -4.01 -14.27 -7.61
C ARG A 130 -3.73 -15.40 -8.63
N ASP A 131 -4.77 -15.95 -9.22
CA ASP A 131 -4.70 -17.01 -10.21
C ASP A 131 -4.19 -16.55 -11.59
N SER A 132 -4.14 -15.23 -11.80
CA SER A 132 -3.61 -14.64 -13.03
C SER A 132 -2.10 -14.39 -12.99
N LEU A 133 -1.45 -14.55 -11.82
CA LEU A 133 -0.04 -14.27 -11.60
C LEU A 133 0.76 -15.55 -11.47
N SER A 134 1.88 -15.64 -12.19
CA SER A 134 2.84 -16.76 -12.12
C SER A 134 4.28 -16.25 -12.18
N VAL A 135 5.16 -16.85 -11.37
CA VAL A 135 6.61 -16.65 -11.50
C VAL A 135 7.08 -17.51 -12.67
N THR A 136 7.67 -16.89 -13.68
CA THR A 136 8.05 -17.55 -14.94
C THR A 136 9.55 -17.74 -15.09
N ALA A 137 10.37 -17.01 -14.32
CA ALA A 137 11.81 -17.22 -14.30
C ALA A 137 12.44 -16.89 -12.94
N ASN A 138 13.47 -17.66 -12.57
CA ASN A 138 14.35 -17.45 -11.42
C ASN A 138 13.62 -17.29 -10.06
N GLU A 139 12.60 -18.11 -9.83
CA GLU A 139 11.80 -18.13 -8.59
C GLU A 139 12.69 -18.37 -7.34
N ASP A 140 13.76 -19.13 -7.48
CA ASP A 140 14.74 -19.39 -6.42
C ASP A 140 15.40 -18.13 -5.84
N LYS A 141 15.33 -17.01 -6.56
CA LYS A 141 15.79 -15.70 -6.11
C LYS A 141 14.75 -14.93 -5.28
N LEU A 142 13.53 -15.43 -5.16
CA LEU A 142 12.53 -14.79 -4.32
C LEU A 142 12.66 -15.20 -2.85
N GLU A 143 12.34 -14.26 -1.98
CA GLU A 143 12.15 -14.47 -0.55
C GLU A 143 10.95 -13.68 -0.04
N VAL A 144 10.34 -14.14 1.04
CA VAL A 144 9.30 -13.39 1.77
C VAL A 144 9.99 -12.45 2.74
N VAL A 145 9.80 -11.14 2.57
CA VAL A 145 10.45 -10.09 3.38
C VAL A 145 10.03 -10.17 4.85
N ASP A 146 8.73 -10.40 5.10
CA ASP A 146 8.16 -10.53 6.43
C ASP A 146 6.98 -11.50 6.38
N ALA A 147 7.21 -12.72 6.86
CA ALA A 147 6.19 -13.77 6.87
C ALA A 147 5.05 -13.50 7.88
N SER A 148 5.24 -12.59 8.84
CA SER A 148 4.21 -12.18 9.80
C SER A 148 3.30 -11.06 9.28
N ALA A 149 3.68 -10.40 8.17
CA ALA A 149 2.90 -9.34 7.58
C ALA A 149 1.59 -9.86 6.95
N ALA A 150 0.50 -9.09 7.07
CA ALA A 150 -0.77 -9.42 6.43
C ALA A 150 -0.62 -9.55 4.91
N ILE A 151 0.19 -8.70 4.28
CA ILE A 151 0.59 -8.79 2.89
C ILE A 151 2.05 -9.27 2.87
N GLN A 152 2.29 -10.53 2.55
CA GLN A 152 3.62 -11.12 2.42
C GLN A 152 4.23 -10.68 1.09
N ARG A 153 5.29 -9.89 1.17
CA ARG A 153 5.97 -9.35 0.00
C ARG A 153 7.08 -10.30 -0.43
N HIS A 154 7.01 -10.73 -1.68
CA HIS A 154 8.01 -11.59 -2.32
C HIS A 154 9.01 -10.69 -3.05
N ALA A 155 10.21 -10.58 -2.52
CA ALA A 155 11.27 -9.72 -3.03
C ALA A 155 12.39 -10.52 -3.69
N CYS A 156 13.05 -9.93 -4.68
CA CYS A 156 14.29 -10.47 -5.22
C CYS A 156 15.41 -10.29 -4.21
N LYS A 157 16.03 -11.38 -3.73
CA LYS A 157 17.14 -11.39 -2.76
C LYS A 157 18.33 -10.53 -3.18
N GLN A 158 18.56 -10.37 -4.48
CA GLN A 158 19.74 -9.68 -5.00
C GLN A 158 19.54 -8.18 -5.13
N CYS A 159 18.40 -7.72 -5.67
CA CYS A 159 18.14 -6.29 -5.90
C CYS A 159 17.09 -5.68 -4.97
N GLY A 160 16.47 -6.46 -4.08
CA GLY A 160 15.51 -5.98 -3.08
C GLY A 160 14.15 -5.56 -3.65
N VAL A 161 13.94 -5.64 -4.96
CA VAL A 161 12.67 -5.26 -5.58
C VAL A 161 11.56 -6.22 -5.17
N HIS A 162 10.42 -5.70 -4.70
CA HIS A 162 9.25 -6.50 -4.41
C HIS A 162 8.54 -6.84 -5.73
N MET A 163 8.54 -8.12 -6.10
CA MET A 163 7.92 -8.57 -7.33
C MET A 163 6.40 -8.65 -7.22
N PHE A 164 5.91 -9.12 -6.07
CA PHE A 164 4.49 -9.11 -5.72
C PHE A 164 4.28 -9.22 -4.21
N GLY A 165 3.09 -8.83 -3.75
CA GLY A 165 2.62 -9.03 -2.38
C GLY A 165 1.41 -9.95 -2.38
N ARG A 166 1.32 -10.88 -1.42
CA ARG A 166 0.27 -11.89 -1.34
C ARG A 166 -0.33 -11.97 0.04
N ILE A 167 -1.64 -12.19 0.12
CA ILE A 167 -2.36 -12.38 1.37
C ILE A 167 -2.76 -13.86 1.49
N GLU A 168 -2.21 -14.54 2.49
CA GLU A 168 -2.49 -15.97 2.72
C GLU A 168 -3.73 -16.19 3.61
N SER A 169 -4.06 -15.23 4.47
CA SER A 169 -5.23 -15.33 5.34
C SER A 169 -6.54 -15.23 4.55
N THR A 170 -7.32 -16.29 4.54
CA THR A 170 -8.65 -16.34 3.90
C THR A 170 -9.66 -15.39 4.54
N ALA A 171 -9.44 -14.98 5.79
CA ALA A 171 -10.28 -14.02 6.50
C ALA A 171 -10.01 -12.54 6.11
N HIS A 172 -8.98 -12.29 5.31
CA HIS A 172 -8.63 -10.92 4.92
C HIS A 172 -9.51 -10.44 3.75
N PRO A 173 -10.00 -9.18 3.74
CA PRO A 173 -10.89 -8.65 2.70
C PRO A 173 -10.29 -8.68 1.28
N PHE A 174 -8.97 -8.70 1.14
CA PHE A 174 -8.29 -8.75 -0.14
C PHE A 174 -7.63 -10.12 -0.42
N HIS A 175 -8.05 -11.17 0.29
CA HIS A 175 -7.61 -12.52 -0.06
C HIS A 175 -8.02 -12.88 -1.50
N GLY A 176 -7.16 -13.56 -2.22
CA GLY A 176 -7.38 -13.87 -3.65
C GLY A 176 -6.86 -12.80 -4.61
N LEU A 177 -6.28 -11.72 -4.08
CA LEU A 177 -5.59 -10.70 -4.88
C LEU A 177 -4.09 -10.73 -4.57
N ASP A 178 -3.29 -10.47 -5.62
CA ASP A 178 -1.87 -10.16 -5.50
C ASP A 178 -1.66 -8.67 -5.79
N PHE A 179 -0.71 -8.06 -5.07
CA PHE A 179 -0.32 -6.65 -5.18
C PHE A 179 0.96 -6.58 -6.00
N ILE A 180 0.97 -5.81 -7.06
CA ILE A 180 2.11 -5.69 -7.97
C ILE A 180 2.52 -4.24 -8.19
N HIS A 181 3.72 -4.04 -8.72
CA HIS A 181 4.29 -2.76 -9.10
C HIS A 181 4.37 -2.69 -10.62
N THR A 182 3.50 -1.88 -11.25
CA THR A 182 3.39 -1.81 -12.72
C THR A 182 4.63 -1.22 -13.40
N GLU A 183 5.40 -0.42 -12.67
CA GLU A 183 6.67 0.14 -13.13
C GLU A 183 7.80 -0.88 -13.32
N LEU A 184 7.56 -2.13 -12.96
CA LEU A 184 8.48 -3.25 -13.22
C LEU A 184 8.24 -3.91 -14.57
N SER A 185 7.27 -3.41 -15.35
CA SER A 185 7.01 -3.83 -16.73
C SER A 185 7.39 -2.72 -17.71
N ASP A 186 7.93 -3.10 -18.85
CA ASP A 186 8.22 -2.18 -19.96
C ASP A 186 6.95 -1.82 -20.77
N ASP A 187 5.86 -2.56 -20.58
CA ASP A 187 4.60 -2.32 -21.27
C ASP A 187 3.83 -1.13 -20.70
N PRO A 188 3.44 -0.15 -21.53
CA PRO A 188 2.76 1.06 -21.07
C PRO A 188 1.25 0.92 -20.89
N GLY A 189 0.69 -0.27 -21.16
CA GLY A 189 -0.78 -0.50 -21.22
C GLY A 189 -1.48 -0.58 -19.86
N TRP A 190 -0.77 -0.64 -18.76
CA TRP A 190 -1.33 -0.73 -17.40
C TRP A 190 -2.28 0.43 -17.09
N ALA A 191 -3.36 0.16 -16.36
CA ALA A 191 -4.28 1.21 -15.92
C ALA A 191 -3.53 2.32 -15.18
N ALA A 192 -3.92 3.57 -15.42
CA ALA A 192 -3.36 4.73 -14.75
C ALA A 192 -3.59 4.67 -13.23
N PRO A 193 -2.70 5.25 -12.40
CA PRO A 193 -3.01 5.44 -10.98
C PRO A 193 -4.19 6.41 -10.81
N GLU A 194 -5.08 6.09 -9.86
CA GLU A 194 -6.35 6.79 -9.65
C GLU A 194 -6.29 7.75 -8.44
N PHE A 195 -5.45 7.46 -7.45
CA PHE A 195 -5.35 8.21 -6.20
C PHE A 195 -3.99 8.02 -5.53
N ALA A 196 -3.77 8.73 -4.41
CA ALA A 196 -2.63 8.51 -3.53
C ALA A 196 -3.11 8.02 -2.16
N ALA A 197 -2.51 6.92 -1.69
CA ALA A 197 -2.84 6.29 -0.41
C ALA A 197 -1.72 6.47 0.62
N PHE A 198 -2.07 6.49 1.91
CA PHE A 198 -1.12 6.56 3.04
C PHE A 198 -0.14 7.72 2.92
N VAL A 199 -0.65 8.89 2.54
CA VAL A 199 0.20 10.04 2.18
C VAL A 199 1.03 10.53 3.37
N SER A 200 0.48 10.58 4.58
CA SER A 200 1.24 10.98 5.78
C SER A 200 2.35 9.99 6.15
N SER A 201 2.24 8.72 5.76
CA SER A 201 3.23 7.69 6.14
C SER A 201 4.62 7.90 5.51
N ILE A 202 4.74 8.76 4.49
CA ILE A 202 6.07 9.12 3.97
C ILE A 202 6.96 9.83 5.01
N ILE A 203 6.35 10.47 6.03
CA ILE A 203 7.08 11.08 7.14
C ILE A 203 7.83 10.00 7.94
N GLU A 204 7.21 8.84 8.15
CA GLU A 204 7.84 7.68 8.80
C GLU A 204 9.05 7.15 8.01
N SER A 205 9.10 7.43 6.71
CA SER A 205 10.23 7.12 5.83
C SER A 205 11.24 8.27 5.70
N GLY A 206 11.12 9.34 6.51
CA GLY A 206 12.07 10.45 6.58
C GLY A 206 11.72 11.66 5.73
N ALA A 207 10.54 11.74 5.11
CA ALA A 207 10.10 12.94 4.42
C ALA A 207 9.90 14.10 5.43
N ASN A 208 10.34 15.33 5.05
CA ASN A 208 10.17 16.49 5.92
C ASN A 208 8.67 16.83 6.08
N PRO A 209 8.12 16.85 7.31
CA PRO A 209 6.71 17.19 7.56
C PRO A 209 6.34 18.59 7.08
N ASP A 210 7.26 19.56 7.07
CA ASP A 210 7.00 20.91 6.56
C ASP A 210 6.66 20.93 5.06
N ASN A 211 7.02 19.89 4.31
CA ASN A 211 6.73 19.76 2.89
C ASN A 211 5.37 19.09 2.60
N MET A 212 4.66 18.58 3.59
CA MET A 212 3.45 17.77 3.35
C MET A 212 2.36 18.53 2.59
N SER A 213 2.19 19.82 2.84
CA SER A 213 1.25 20.65 2.05
C SER A 213 1.62 20.68 0.57
N LYS A 214 2.92 20.79 0.25
CA LYS A 214 3.42 20.78 -1.14
C LYS A 214 3.28 19.39 -1.77
N VAL A 215 3.55 18.33 -1.01
CA VAL A 215 3.36 16.93 -1.47
C VAL A 215 1.90 16.72 -1.88
N ARG A 216 0.94 17.08 -1.01
CA ARG A 216 -0.49 16.96 -1.33
C ARG A 216 -0.90 17.85 -2.51
N GLY A 217 -0.34 19.06 -2.61
CA GLY A 217 -0.54 19.95 -3.76
C GLY A 217 -0.07 19.28 -5.05
N ARG A 218 1.15 18.71 -5.05
CA ARG A 218 1.71 18.03 -6.21
C ARG A 218 0.90 16.80 -6.64
N LEU A 219 0.43 16.01 -5.69
CA LEU A 219 -0.45 14.87 -5.98
C LEU A 219 -1.74 15.33 -6.66
N LYS A 220 -2.38 16.41 -6.19
CA LYS A 220 -3.59 16.99 -6.81
C LYS A 220 -3.34 17.53 -8.22
N GLU A 221 -2.21 18.18 -8.46
CA GLU A 221 -1.81 18.63 -9.81
C GLU A 221 -1.66 17.45 -10.77
N LEU A 222 -1.24 16.28 -10.29
CA LEU A 222 -1.16 15.05 -11.04
C LEU A 222 -2.52 14.34 -11.20
N GLY A 223 -3.60 14.89 -10.64
CA GLY A 223 -4.93 14.27 -10.65
C GLY A 223 -5.09 13.13 -9.63
N LEU A 224 -4.17 13.00 -8.67
CA LEU A 224 -4.15 11.94 -7.66
C LEU A 224 -4.66 12.50 -6.34
N GLU A 225 -5.93 12.25 -5.99
CA GLU A 225 -6.48 12.71 -4.71
C GLU A 225 -5.75 12.04 -3.54
N PRO A 226 -5.19 12.82 -2.58
CA PRO A 226 -4.39 12.29 -1.47
C PRO A 226 -5.26 11.86 -0.29
N TYR A 227 -5.12 10.59 0.12
CA TYR A 227 -5.74 10.02 1.31
C TYR A 227 -4.67 9.54 2.31
N ASP A 228 -4.97 9.63 3.61
CA ASP A 228 -4.12 9.06 4.67
C ASP A 228 -4.50 7.61 5.04
N CYS A 229 -5.37 6.99 4.23
CA CYS A 229 -5.73 5.58 4.20
C CYS A 229 -5.91 5.16 2.73
N LEU A 230 -6.74 4.18 2.44
CA LEU A 230 -7.18 3.86 1.08
C LEU A 230 -8.27 4.84 0.62
N SER A 231 -8.63 4.81 -0.67
CA SER A 231 -9.74 5.60 -1.19
C SER A 231 -11.07 5.22 -0.54
N PRO A 232 -12.05 6.14 -0.44
CA PRO A 232 -13.33 5.87 0.21
C PRO A 232 -14.02 4.60 -0.27
N PRO A 233 -14.12 4.28 -1.57
CA PRO A 233 -14.75 3.03 -2.01
C PRO A 233 -14.04 1.77 -1.53
N LEU A 234 -12.71 1.78 -1.39
CA LEU A 234 -11.95 0.66 -0.84
C LEU A 234 -12.14 0.54 0.67
N MET A 235 -12.23 1.66 1.38
CA MET A 235 -12.54 1.66 2.83
C MET A 235 -13.94 1.14 3.10
N ASP A 236 -14.93 1.51 2.28
CA ASP A 236 -16.30 0.98 2.36
C ASP A 236 -16.33 -0.54 2.13
N ALA A 237 -15.59 -1.03 1.14
CA ALA A 237 -15.48 -2.47 0.88
C ALA A 237 -14.88 -3.24 2.08
N ILE A 238 -13.84 -2.71 2.73
CA ILE A 238 -13.27 -3.29 3.94
C ILE A 238 -14.28 -3.27 5.09
N ALA A 239 -15.01 -2.17 5.27
CA ALA A 239 -16.01 -2.02 6.32
C ALA A 239 -17.17 -3.01 6.14
N ILE A 240 -17.67 -3.18 4.91
CA ILE A 240 -18.70 -4.16 4.56
C ILE A 240 -18.22 -5.59 4.86
N HIS A 241 -17.00 -5.94 4.44
CA HIS A 241 -16.41 -7.25 4.74
C HIS A 241 -16.37 -7.51 6.26
N THR A 242 -15.88 -6.52 7.00
CA THR A 242 -15.77 -6.60 8.46
C THR A 242 -17.15 -6.75 9.15
N ALA A 243 -18.15 -6.00 8.66
CA ALA A 243 -19.52 -6.07 9.19
C ALA A 243 -20.14 -7.45 8.94
N LYS A 244 -19.96 -8.03 7.76
CA LYS A 244 -20.39 -9.40 7.43
C LYS A 244 -19.70 -10.43 8.30
N ALA A 245 -18.38 -10.34 8.49
CA ALA A 245 -17.61 -11.24 9.35
C ALA A 245 -18.07 -11.21 10.82
N LYS A 246 -18.63 -10.07 11.27
CA LYS A 246 -19.20 -9.89 12.62
C LYS A 246 -20.69 -10.20 12.71
N GLY A 247 -21.35 -10.57 11.61
CA GLY A 247 -22.79 -10.82 11.58
C GLY A 247 -23.66 -9.58 11.79
N VAL A 248 -23.16 -8.39 11.43
CA VAL A 248 -23.88 -7.10 11.51
C VAL A 248 -24.61 -6.81 10.20
N LEU A 249 -24.13 -7.35 9.09
CA LEU A 249 -24.74 -7.33 7.75
C LEU A 249 -24.98 -8.75 7.24
#